data_8f85d6173cf3c4ae2fd51a71ba2d38d2
#
_entry.id   8f85d6173cf3c4ae2fd51a71ba2d38d2
#
_cell.length_a   1.000
_cell.length_b   1.000
_cell.length_c   1.000
_cell.angle_alpha   90.00
_cell.angle_beta   90.00
_cell.angle_gamma   90.00
#
_symmetry.space_group_name_H-M   'P 1'
#
loop_
_entity.id
_entity.type
_entity.pdbx_description
1 polymer ?
#
loop_
_entity_poly.entity_id
_entity_poly.type
_entity_poly.pdbx_seq_one_letter_code
_entity_poly.pdbx_strand_id
1 'polypeptide(L)'
;MNIRRSIKFFFQRIFRGFDDSETWDLYDTFYRWLLPRLKRFSEITCAYPTNYKSFDKWKKELDARVKQLDMIVNVVDYEFNDYRYIPKAEVRKLLKKEISKECFNVYAKDWCIQDFNKWFAEKVNELWW
;
A
#
# COMPACT_ATOMS: atom_id res chain seq x y z
N MET A 1 26.72 9.28 -0.50
CA MET A 1 26.14 8.84 -1.81
C MET A 1 27.16 9.09 -2.92
N ASN A 2 27.34 8.15 -3.84
CA ASN A 2 28.25 8.32 -4.96
C ASN A 2 27.65 9.29 -5.99
N ILE A 3 28.36 10.39 -6.29
CA ILE A 3 27.90 11.44 -7.21
C ILE A 3 27.65 10.89 -8.62
N ARG A 4 28.52 10.00 -9.11
CA ARG A 4 28.35 9.36 -10.44
C ARG A 4 27.06 8.57 -10.53
N ARG A 5 26.71 7.85 -9.46
CA ARG A 5 25.48 7.06 -9.35
C ARG A 5 24.25 7.98 -9.36
N SER A 6 24.31 9.08 -8.61
CA SER A 6 23.21 10.06 -8.57
C SER A 6 22.98 10.71 -9.92
N ILE A 7 24.04 11.04 -10.65
CA ILE A 7 23.96 11.60 -12.00
C ILE A 7 23.33 10.57 -12.97
N LYS A 8 23.78 9.30 -12.90
CA LYS A 8 23.21 8.21 -13.71
C LYS A 8 21.69 8.08 -13.48
N PHE A 9 21.26 8.06 -12.21
CA PHE A 9 19.84 7.93 -11.87
C PHE A 9 19.03 9.14 -12.36
N PHE A 10 19.59 10.35 -12.24
CA PHE A 10 18.95 11.56 -12.76
C PHE A 10 18.67 11.47 -14.27
N PHE A 11 19.66 11.07 -15.07
CA PHE A 11 19.48 10.90 -16.51
C PHE A 11 18.52 9.78 -16.85
N GLN A 12 18.55 8.66 -16.12
CA GLN A 12 17.60 7.58 -16.32
C GLN A 12 16.16 8.06 -16.12
N ARG A 13 15.88 8.83 -15.05
CA ARG A 13 14.55 9.39 -14.81
C ARG A 13 14.09 10.32 -15.94
N ILE A 14 15.00 11.13 -16.49
CA ILE A 14 14.66 12.04 -17.59
C ILE A 14 14.32 11.27 -18.86
N PHE A 15 15.12 10.28 -19.22
CA PHE A 15 14.99 9.61 -20.52
C PHE A 15 13.98 8.46 -20.55
N ARG A 16 13.73 7.78 -19.44
CA ARG A 16 12.78 6.66 -19.41
C ARG A 16 11.75 6.72 -18.27
N GLY A 17 11.74 7.78 -17.48
CA GLY A 17 10.76 8.00 -16.43
C GLY A 17 11.04 7.30 -15.09
N PHE A 18 12.05 6.46 -15.00
CA PHE A 18 12.47 5.80 -13.76
C PHE A 18 13.96 5.52 -13.77
N ASP A 19 14.56 5.32 -12.59
CA ASP A 19 15.96 4.96 -12.46
C ASP A 19 16.13 3.52 -11.93
N ASP A 20 17.37 3.00 -12.03
CA ASP A 20 17.65 1.62 -11.64
C ASP A 20 17.40 1.36 -10.13
N SER A 21 17.52 2.38 -9.27
CA SER A 21 17.27 2.21 -7.84
C SER A 21 15.83 1.83 -7.53
N GLU A 22 14.88 2.25 -8.38
CA GLU A 22 13.47 1.93 -8.24
C GLU A 22 13.16 0.46 -8.51
N THR A 23 14.10 -0.29 -9.08
CA THR A 23 13.95 -1.73 -9.33
C THR A 23 14.48 -2.59 -8.18
N TRP A 24 15.24 -2.01 -7.23
CA TRP A 24 15.87 -2.77 -6.15
C TRP A 24 14.86 -3.36 -5.17
N ASP A 25 13.77 -2.64 -4.95
CA ASP A 25 12.68 -3.05 -4.08
C ASP A 25 11.36 -2.64 -4.72
N LEU A 26 10.94 -3.40 -5.72
CA LEU A 26 9.80 -3.05 -6.57
C LEU A 26 8.49 -2.91 -5.80
N TYR A 27 8.25 -3.74 -4.79
CA TYR A 27 7.00 -3.66 -4.04
C TYR A 27 6.93 -2.34 -3.24
N ASP A 28 8.00 -1.94 -2.59
CA ASP A 28 8.06 -0.68 -1.84
C ASP A 28 7.97 0.53 -2.78
N THR A 29 8.71 0.50 -3.89
CA THR A 29 8.64 1.52 -4.94
C THR A 29 7.23 1.66 -5.48
N PHE A 30 6.54 0.54 -5.74
CA PHE A 30 5.17 0.55 -6.23
C PHE A 30 4.21 1.21 -5.23
N TYR A 31 4.26 0.84 -3.95
CA TYR A 31 3.36 1.40 -2.95
C TYR A 31 3.62 2.89 -2.70
N ARG A 32 4.88 3.30 -2.68
CA ARG A 32 5.26 4.72 -2.54
C ARG A 32 4.83 5.54 -3.76
N TRP A 33 4.92 4.96 -4.95
CA TRP A 33 4.42 5.58 -6.17
C TRP A 33 2.90 5.71 -6.15
N LEU A 34 2.21 4.68 -5.69
CA LEU A 34 0.76 4.62 -5.70
C LEU A 34 0.11 5.56 -4.69
N LEU A 35 0.69 5.69 -3.49
CA LEU A 35 0.09 6.43 -2.38
C LEU A 35 -0.35 7.86 -2.75
N PRO A 36 0.54 8.75 -3.26
CA PRO A 36 0.11 10.10 -3.61
C PRO A 36 -0.91 10.12 -4.77
N ARG A 37 -0.83 9.16 -5.67
CA ARG A 37 -1.73 9.05 -6.82
C ARG A 37 -3.12 8.58 -6.41
N LEU A 38 -3.19 7.56 -5.56
CA LEU A 38 -4.47 7.07 -5.03
C LEU A 38 -5.14 8.15 -4.17
N LYS A 39 -4.37 8.85 -3.37
CA LYS A 39 -4.85 9.98 -2.56
C LYS A 39 -5.45 11.07 -3.46
N ARG A 40 -4.73 11.45 -4.52
CA ARG A 40 -5.23 12.45 -5.46
C ARG A 40 -6.46 11.96 -6.21
N PHE A 41 -6.47 10.71 -6.64
CA PHE A 41 -7.64 10.10 -7.25
C PHE A 41 -8.86 10.19 -6.32
N SER A 42 -8.69 9.86 -5.05
CA SER A 42 -9.75 9.95 -4.05
C SER A 42 -10.30 11.39 -3.92
N GLU A 43 -9.44 12.40 -4.04
CA GLU A 43 -9.83 13.80 -3.93
C GLU A 43 -10.63 14.31 -5.13
N ILE A 44 -10.28 13.85 -6.35
CA ILE A 44 -10.83 14.45 -7.60
C ILE A 44 -11.86 13.56 -8.29
N THR A 45 -12.02 12.29 -7.91
CA THR A 45 -12.98 11.41 -8.59
C THR A 45 -14.41 11.94 -8.44
N CYS A 46 -15.17 11.88 -9.51
CA CYS A 46 -16.58 12.27 -9.53
C CYS A 46 -17.50 11.13 -9.95
N ALA A 47 -16.96 9.94 -10.20
CA ALA A 47 -17.67 8.75 -10.62
C ALA A 47 -17.48 7.62 -9.62
N TYR A 48 -18.38 6.64 -9.65
CA TYR A 48 -18.29 5.44 -8.83
C TYR A 48 -18.73 4.21 -9.62
N PRO A 49 -18.21 3.01 -9.26
CA PRO A 49 -18.60 1.78 -9.92
C PRO A 49 -20.09 1.47 -9.72
N THR A 50 -20.70 0.83 -10.72
CA THR A 50 -22.14 0.54 -10.74
C THR A 50 -22.62 -0.39 -9.62
N ASN A 51 -21.70 -1.19 -9.05
CA ASN A 51 -22.01 -2.08 -7.93
C ASN A 51 -22.06 -1.38 -6.57
N TYR A 52 -21.72 -0.10 -6.51
CA TYR A 52 -21.80 0.72 -5.28
C TYR A 52 -23.16 1.41 -5.23
N LYS A 53 -23.72 1.50 -4.01
CA LYS A 53 -25.03 2.13 -3.81
C LYS A 53 -25.01 3.65 -3.96
N SER A 54 -23.86 4.29 -3.70
CA SER A 54 -23.72 5.72 -3.78
C SER A 54 -22.27 6.14 -3.95
N PHE A 55 -22.06 7.36 -4.41
CA PHE A 55 -20.74 7.99 -4.46
C PHE A 55 -20.09 8.05 -3.09
N ASP A 56 -20.86 8.38 -2.04
CA ASP A 56 -20.33 8.49 -0.67
C ASP A 56 -19.72 7.18 -0.18
N LYS A 57 -20.33 6.04 -0.50
CA LYS A 57 -19.78 4.73 -0.14
C LYS A 57 -18.47 4.44 -0.84
N TRP A 58 -18.39 4.74 -2.13
CA TRP A 58 -17.16 4.59 -2.90
C TRP A 58 -16.05 5.51 -2.34
N LYS A 59 -16.39 6.77 -2.06
CA LYS A 59 -15.45 7.75 -1.50
C LYS A 59 -14.92 7.32 -0.14
N LYS A 60 -15.76 6.83 0.74
CA LYS A 60 -15.35 6.30 2.06
C LYS A 60 -14.40 5.12 1.93
N GLU A 61 -14.67 4.21 0.98
CA GLU A 61 -13.79 3.07 0.72
C GLU A 61 -12.44 3.54 0.20
N LEU A 62 -12.41 4.46 -0.76
CA LEU A 62 -11.17 5.04 -1.27
C LEU A 62 -10.35 5.69 -0.16
N ASP A 63 -10.98 6.49 0.69
CA ASP A 63 -10.31 7.16 1.80
C ASP A 63 -9.76 6.15 2.81
N ALA A 64 -10.49 5.07 3.09
CA ALA A 64 -10.01 3.99 3.96
C ALA A 64 -8.80 3.28 3.35
N ARG A 65 -8.81 3.05 2.05
CA ARG A 65 -7.69 2.39 1.36
C ARG A 65 -6.46 3.29 1.25
N VAL A 66 -6.64 4.60 1.11
CA VAL A 66 -5.54 5.56 1.19
C VAL A 66 -4.87 5.52 2.57
N LYS A 67 -5.64 5.49 3.64
CA LYS A 67 -5.11 5.36 5.01
C LYS A 67 -4.37 4.03 5.20
N GLN A 68 -4.93 2.94 4.68
CA GLN A 68 -4.29 1.62 4.73
C GLN A 68 -2.94 1.64 4.00
N LEU A 69 -2.90 2.19 2.81
CA LEU A 69 -1.67 2.31 2.03
C LEU A 69 -0.64 3.23 2.71
N ASP A 70 -1.09 4.31 3.33
CA ASP A 70 -0.22 5.19 4.12
C ASP A 70 0.46 4.44 5.27
N MET A 71 -0.28 3.60 5.99
CA MET A 71 0.30 2.75 7.03
C MET A 71 1.32 1.75 6.46
N ILE A 72 1.02 1.14 5.32
CA ILE A 72 1.93 0.19 4.64
C ILE A 72 3.25 0.87 4.27
N VAL A 73 3.18 2.10 3.76
CA VAL A 73 4.36 2.85 3.29
C VAL A 73 5.17 3.43 4.46
N ASN A 74 4.50 4.01 5.44
CA ASN A 74 5.15 4.88 6.43
C ASN A 74 5.39 4.23 7.79
N VAL A 75 4.73 3.13 8.12
CA VAL A 75 4.95 2.44 9.40
C VAL A 75 5.95 1.30 9.23
N VAL A 76 7.00 1.31 10.03
CA VAL A 76 8.02 0.25 10.02
C VAL A 76 7.40 -1.08 10.45
N ASP A 77 7.83 -2.20 9.86
CA ASP A 77 7.22 -3.52 10.04
C ASP A 77 7.07 -3.93 11.51
N TYR A 78 8.13 -3.77 12.31
CA TYR A 78 8.12 -4.18 13.71
C TYR A 78 7.36 -3.22 14.64
N GLU A 79 6.95 -2.04 14.14
CA GLU A 79 6.13 -1.06 14.85
C GLU A 79 4.66 -1.08 14.43
N PHE A 80 4.31 -1.91 13.46
CA PHE A 80 2.96 -1.99 12.92
C PHE A 80 1.99 -2.58 13.96
N ASN A 81 1.06 -1.78 14.45
CA ASN A 81 0.17 -2.16 15.55
C ASN A 81 -1.31 -2.29 15.20
N ASP A 82 -1.64 -2.29 13.91
CA ASP A 82 -3.02 -2.51 13.45
C ASP A 82 -3.23 -3.99 13.15
N TYR A 83 -3.96 -4.68 14.03
CA TYR A 83 -4.12 -6.14 13.98
C TYR A 83 -5.43 -6.58 13.32
N ARG A 84 -6.29 -5.65 12.90
CA ARG A 84 -7.62 -5.97 12.37
C ARG A 84 -7.60 -6.78 11.07
N TYR A 85 -6.49 -6.75 10.34
CA TYR A 85 -6.36 -7.49 9.07
C TYR A 85 -5.97 -8.95 9.26
N ILE A 86 -5.51 -9.34 10.44
CA ILE A 86 -5.16 -10.72 10.73
C ILE A 86 -6.44 -11.52 10.95
N PRO A 87 -6.68 -12.62 10.20
CA PRO A 87 -7.83 -13.47 10.48
C PRO A 87 -7.81 -14.03 11.91
N LYS A 88 -8.97 -14.14 12.55
CA LYS A 88 -9.08 -14.62 13.95
C LYS A 88 -8.40 -15.99 14.16
N ALA A 89 -8.52 -16.90 13.18
CA ALA A 89 -7.89 -18.20 13.26
C ALA A 89 -6.36 -18.09 13.27
N GLU A 90 -5.79 -17.17 12.49
CA GLU A 90 -4.35 -16.93 12.43
C GLU A 90 -3.83 -16.26 13.70
N VAL A 91 -4.61 -15.36 14.32
CA VAL A 91 -4.25 -14.75 15.60
C VAL A 91 -4.04 -15.82 16.67
N ARG A 92 -4.92 -16.81 16.73
CA ARG A 92 -4.80 -17.93 17.70
C ARG A 92 -3.53 -18.73 17.47
N LYS A 93 -3.20 -19.03 16.21
CA LYS A 93 -1.96 -19.76 15.86
C LYS A 93 -0.72 -18.99 16.26
N LEU A 94 -0.69 -17.69 15.99
CA LEU A 94 0.43 -16.81 16.32
C LEU A 94 0.65 -16.71 17.83
N LEU A 95 -0.43 -16.58 18.60
CA LEU A 95 -0.36 -16.51 20.05
C LEU A 95 0.15 -17.84 20.67
N LYS A 96 -0.23 -18.98 20.10
CA LYS A 96 0.24 -20.30 20.55
C LYS A 96 1.73 -20.50 20.33
N LYS A 97 2.34 -19.81 19.36
CA LYS A 97 3.78 -19.91 19.06
C LYS A 97 4.64 -19.07 19.99
N GLU A 98 4.06 -18.33 20.91
CA GLU A 98 4.77 -17.47 21.87
C GLU A 98 5.77 -16.53 21.17
N ILE A 99 5.35 -15.94 20.04
CA ILE A 99 6.19 -15.04 19.27
C ILE A 99 6.28 -13.67 19.96
N SER A 100 7.36 -12.93 19.69
CA SER A 100 7.55 -11.58 20.20
C SER A 100 6.51 -10.61 19.61
N LYS A 101 6.31 -9.48 20.29
CA LYS A 101 5.44 -8.41 19.78
C LYS A 101 5.91 -7.90 18.41
N GLU A 102 7.21 -7.76 18.24
CA GLU A 102 7.81 -7.31 16.98
C GLU A 102 7.51 -8.29 15.83
N CYS A 103 7.62 -9.59 16.08
CA CYS A 103 7.24 -10.60 15.09
C CYS A 103 5.74 -10.56 14.79
N PHE A 104 4.91 -10.38 15.80
CA PHE A 104 3.46 -10.25 15.62
C PHE A 104 3.12 -9.04 14.76
N ASN A 105 3.81 -7.91 14.97
CA ASN A 105 3.64 -6.70 14.17
C ASN A 105 4.02 -6.92 12.70
N VAL A 106 5.08 -7.65 12.43
CA VAL A 106 5.48 -7.99 11.06
C VAL A 106 4.39 -8.81 10.36
N TYR A 107 3.82 -9.81 11.05
CA TYR A 107 2.69 -10.57 10.50
C TYR A 107 1.45 -9.69 10.28
N ALA A 108 1.18 -8.77 11.20
CA ALA A 108 0.05 -7.84 11.07
C ALA A 108 0.20 -6.96 9.83
N LYS A 109 1.38 -6.44 9.58
CA LYS A 109 1.64 -5.64 8.36
C LYS A 109 1.52 -6.48 7.10
N ASP A 110 2.01 -7.72 7.11
CA ASP A 110 1.88 -8.61 5.97
C ASP A 110 0.41 -8.88 5.60
N TRP A 111 -0.43 -9.16 6.60
CA TRP A 111 -1.87 -9.32 6.38
C TRP A 111 -2.53 -8.04 5.87
N CYS A 112 -2.10 -6.88 6.37
CA CYS A 112 -2.57 -5.58 5.89
C CYS A 112 -2.24 -5.39 4.40
N ILE A 113 -1.01 -5.71 4.01
CA ILE A 113 -0.56 -5.64 2.60
C ILE A 113 -1.39 -6.58 1.72
N GLN A 114 -1.62 -7.81 2.17
CA GLN A 114 -2.43 -8.78 1.42
C GLN A 114 -3.87 -8.31 1.24
N ASP A 115 -4.47 -7.73 2.27
CA ASP A 115 -5.81 -7.16 2.20
C ASP A 115 -5.89 -6.02 1.19
N PHE A 116 -4.92 -5.10 1.23
CA PHE A 116 -4.85 -4.00 0.25
C PHE A 116 -4.67 -4.53 -1.17
N ASN A 117 -3.77 -5.49 -1.37
CA ASN A 117 -3.51 -6.07 -2.69
C ASN A 117 -4.75 -6.75 -3.27
N LYS A 118 -5.50 -7.46 -2.44
CA LYS A 118 -6.75 -8.09 -2.85
C LYS A 118 -7.76 -7.05 -3.34
N TRP A 119 -7.97 -6.00 -2.57
CA TRP A 119 -8.85 -4.89 -2.96
C TRP A 119 -8.37 -4.24 -4.25
N PHE A 120 -7.08 -3.93 -4.35
CA PHE A 120 -6.51 -3.28 -5.53
C PHE A 120 -6.68 -4.14 -6.79
N ALA A 121 -6.42 -5.45 -6.67
CA ALA A 121 -6.60 -6.37 -7.80
C ALA A 121 -8.06 -6.41 -8.29
N GLU A 122 -9.01 -6.32 -7.37
CA GLU A 122 -10.45 -6.33 -7.70
C GLU A 122 -10.92 -4.99 -8.30
N LYS A 123 -10.28 -3.86 -7.92
CA LYS A 123 -10.76 -2.51 -8.21
C LYS A 123 -9.90 -1.69 -9.17
N VAL A 124 -8.72 -2.19 -9.56
CA VAL A 124 -7.79 -1.40 -10.38
C VAL A 124 -8.42 -0.91 -11.68
N ASN A 125 -9.27 -1.72 -12.31
CA ASN A 125 -9.94 -1.35 -13.56
C ASN A 125 -11.06 -0.31 -13.38
N GLU A 126 -11.44 -0.03 -12.15
CA GLU A 126 -12.48 0.94 -11.80
C GLU A 126 -11.92 2.26 -11.29
N LEU A 127 -10.59 2.38 -11.21
CA LEU A 127 -9.88 3.58 -10.75
C LEU A 127 -9.70 4.58 -11.92
N TRP A 128 -10.83 5.11 -12.39
CA TRP A 128 -10.87 6.15 -13.42
C TRP A 128 -11.90 7.22 -13.03
N TRP A 129 -11.73 8.41 -13.63
CA TRP A 129 -12.66 9.54 -13.34
C TRP A 129 -13.00 10.35 -14.57
#